data_58ec9c8f816dcad4174db7e383a0c458
#
_entry.id   58ec9c8f816dcad4174db7e383a0c458
#
_cell.length_a   1.000
_cell.length_b   1.000
_cell.length_c   1.000
_cell.angle_alpha   90.00
_cell.angle_beta   90.00
_cell.angle_gamma   90.00
#
_symmetry.space_group_name_H-M   'P 1'
#
loop_
_entity.id
_entity.type
_entity.pdbx_description
1 polymer ?
#
loop_
_entity_poly.entity_id
_entity_poly.type
_entity_poly.pdbx_seq_one_letter_code
_entity_poly.pdbx_strand_id
1 'polypeptide(L)'
;MEQGLAKTAKTFYTLAVGLNAMMEQDEPLYRRILVCRPNVQFDDDIGFLPGDEAEKIAPLLRQVIDNLELLVDQNEKERYQDERCLTDKVEELFDRGIIDAQALNFIRGRSIAKTYLIIDEAQTLTPKQAKGIITRAGMGTKIILLGDPNQIDNPLLDERTNGLSYAAEKMKGSPLCFQLTLSAEECERSALAMDAGQRM
;
A
#
# COMPACT_ATOMS: atom_id res chain seq x y z
N MET A 1 1.42 10.39 -4.15
CA MET A 1 0.63 9.42 -4.93
C MET A 1 1.53 8.80 -5.97
N GLU A 2 1.56 7.50 -6.01
CA GLU A 2 2.33 6.76 -7.01
C GLU A 2 1.37 6.11 -8.00
N GLN A 3 1.52 6.45 -9.26
CA GLN A 3 0.81 5.83 -10.37
C GLN A 3 1.83 5.06 -11.21
N GLY A 4 1.49 3.91 -11.68
CA GLY A 4 2.38 3.13 -12.53
C GLY A 4 1.70 1.85 -13.02
N LEU A 5 2.25 1.28 -14.05
CA LEU A 5 1.77 0.00 -14.59
C LEU A 5 1.77 -1.09 -13.51
N ALA A 6 0.86 -2.04 -13.62
CA ALA A 6 0.72 -3.15 -12.68
C ALA A 6 2.05 -3.86 -12.42
N LYS A 7 2.27 -4.27 -11.17
CA LYS A 7 3.45 -5.00 -10.69
C LYS A 7 4.79 -4.25 -10.82
N THR A 8 4.78 -2.93 -10.62
CA THR A 8 5.99 -2.08 -10.63
C THR A 8 6.67 -2.01 -9.28
N ALA A 9 6.72 -3.03 -8.46
CA ALA A 9 7.34 -3.02 -7.12
C ALA A 9 6.98 -1.78 -6.24
N LYS A 10 5.87 -1.08 -6.55
CA LYS A 10 5.43 0.15 -5.83
C LYS A 10 5.35 -0.07 -4.33
N THR A 11 4.68 -1.13 -3.93
CA THR A 11 4.50 -1.48 -2.52
C THR A 11 5.82 -1.79 -1.84
N PHE A 12 6.74 -2.50 -2.54
CA PHE A 12 8.08 -2.80 -2.07
C PHE A 12 8.90 -1.53 -1.77
N TYR A 13 9.02 -0.62 -2.74
CA TYR A 13 9.76 0.64 -2.53
C TYR A 13 9.12 1.52 -1.46
N THR A 14 7.79 1.56 -1.41
CA THR A 14 7.08 2.35 -0.41
C THR A 14 7.31 1.81 1.00
N LEU A 15 7.33 0.49 1.18
CA LEU A 15 7.67 -0.16 2.44
C LEU A 15 9.14 0.11 2.82
N ALA A 16 10.07 -0.03 1.86
CA ALA A 16 11.49 0.26 2.09
C ALA A 16 11.72 1.68 2.60
N VAL A 17 11.12 2.68 1.93
CA VAL A 17 11.22 4.09 2.35
C VAL A 17 10.59 4.31 3.72
N GLY A 18 9.46 3.67 3.99
CA GLY A 18 8.78 3.76 5.29
C GLY A 18 9.62 3.19 6.43
N LEU A 19 10.19 2.00 6.24
CA LEU A 19 11.07 1.35 7.21
C LEU A 19 12.33 2.19 7.45
N ASN A 20 12.98 2.66 6.39
CA ASN A 20 14.15 3.51 6.50
C ASN A 20 13.85 4.78 7.32
N ALA A 21 12.73 5.44 7.08
CA ALA A 21 12.31 6.62 7.82
C ALA A 21 12.00 6.35 9.31
N MET A 22 11.77 5.09 9.69
CA MET A 22 11.52 4.69 11.07
C MET A 22 12.79 4.19 11.79
N MET A 23 13.73 3.56 11.06
CA MET A 23 14.87 2.86 11.66
C MET A 23 16.15 3.70 11.72
N GLU A 24 16.34 4.64 10.79
CA GLU A 24 17.58 5.41 10.66
C GLU A 24 17.61 6.72 11.46
N GLN A 25 16.56 7.06 12.20
CA GLN A 25 16.49 8.33 12.93
C GLN A 25 16.47 8.09 14.44
N ASP A 26 17.25 8.85 15.19
CA ASP A 26 17.20 8.89 16.66
C ASP A 26 15.79 9.23 17.17
N GLU A 27 15.05 10.05 16.40
CA GLU A 27 13.64 10.33 16.64
C GLU A 27 12.81 9.96 15.38
N PRO A 28 12.13 8.81 15.37
CA PRO A 28 11.35 8.39 14.20
C PRO A 28 10.22 9.36 13.90
N LEU A 29 10.11 9.75 12.61
CA LEU A 29 9.06 10.64 12.12
C LEU A 29 7.66 10.05 12.31
N TYR A 30 7.56 8.73 12.26
CA TYR A 30 6.31 8.00 12.36
C TYR A 30 6.39 6.98 13.50
N ARG A 31 5.25 6.66 14.08
CA ARG A 31 5.14 5.63 15.14
C ARG A 31 4.96 4.23 14.56
N ARG A 32 4.39 4.15 13.35
CA ARG A 32 4.10 2.89 12.66
C ARG A 32 3.89 3.09 11.17
N ILE A 33 4.05 2.02 10.44
CA ILE A 33 3.60 1.87 9.05
C ILE A 33 2.26 1.13 9.12
N LEU A 34 1.24 1.69 8.48
CA LEU A 34 -0.07 1.06 8.36
C LEU A 34 -0.37 0.82 6.90
N VAL A 35 -0.54 -0.44 6.52
CA VAL A 35 -0.90 -0.83 5.15
C VAL A 35 -2.37 -1.16 5.10
N CYS A 36 -3.08 -0.55 4.18
CA CYS A 36 -4.50 -0.79 3.98
C CYS A 36 -4.80 -1.05 2.52
N ARG A 37 -5.76 -1.92 2.27
CA ARG A 37 -6.32 -2.16 0.95
C ARG A 37 -7.82 -1.94 0.99
N PRO A 38 -8.40 -1.23 0.00
CA PRO A 38 -9.84 -1.17 -0.14
C PRO A 38 -10.40 -2.58 -0.37
N ASN A 39 -11.44 -2.94 0.36
CA ASN A 39 -12.17 -4.16 0.05
C ASN A 39 -12.94 -3.94 -1.25
N VAL A 40 -12.69 -4.73 -2.25
CA VAL A 40 -13.38 -4.70 -3.55
C VAL A 40 -14.80 -5.27 -3.45
N GLN A 41 -15.26 -5.64 -2.26
CA GLN A 41 -16.64 -6.00 -2.05
C GLN A 41 -17.48 -4.73 -2.00
N PHE A 42 -18.16 -4.55 -3.11
CA PHE A 42 -19.09 -3.49 -3.44
C PHE A 42 -20.02 -3.09 -2.29
N ASP A 43 -20.23 -1.78 -2.19
CA ASP A 43 -21.25 -1.10 -1.41
C ASP A 43 -22.67 -1.41 -1.92
N ASP A 44 -23.07 -2.66 -1.97
CA ASP A 44 -24.47 -3.02 -1.96
C ASP A 44 -24.68 -3.98 -0.81
N ASP A 45 -25.68 -3.69 0.00
CA ASP A 45 -26.24 -4.42 1.13
C ASP A 45 -26.50 -5.92 0.84
N ILE A 46 -25.49 -6.65 0.42
CA ILE A 46 -25.55 -8.11 0.40
C ILE A 46 -25.01 -8.57 1.73
N GLY A 47 -25.95 -8.87 2.59
CA GLY A 47 -25.82 -9.34 3.94
C GLY A 47 -24.48 -9.98 4.30
N PHE A 48 -24.08 -9.71 5.51
CA PHE A 48 -23.04 -10.37 6.28
C PHE A 48 -22.62 -11.71 5.67
N LEU A 49 -21.62 -11.70 4.77
CA LEU A 49 -20.95 -12.93 4.39
C LEU A 49 -20.13 -13.39 5.60
N PRO A 50 -20.37 -14.58 6.14
CA PRO A 50 -19.61 -15.13 7.24
C PRO A 50 -18.19 -15.44 6.75
N GLY A 51 -17.24 -14.69 7.23
CA GLY A 51 -15.81 -14.88 7.08
C GLY A 51 -15.16 -14.01 8.13
N ASP A 52 -14.28 -14.61 8.94
CA ASP A 52 -13.54 -13.91 9.97
C ASP A 52 -12.76 -12.75 9.34
N GLU A 53 -12.64 -11.61 10.04
CA GLU A 53 -11.87 -10.44 9.59
C GLU A 53 -10.44 -10.81 9.18
N ALA A 54 -9.86 -11.81 9.83
CA ALA A 54 -8.56 -12.37 9.52
C ALA A 54 -8.51 -12.95 8.09
N GLU A 55 -9.55 -13.62 7.62
CA GLU A 55 -9.60 -14.19 6.27
C GLU A 55 -9.61 -13.10 5.18
N LYS A 56 -10.23 -11.95 5.45
CA LYS A 56 -10.31 -10.82 4.50
C LYS A 56 -8.99 -10.05 4.39
N ILE A 57 -8.18 -10.04 5.44
CA ILE A 57 -6.90 -9.36 5.50
C ILE A 57 -5.75 -10.29 5.05
N ALA A 58 -5.93 -11.60 5.13
CA ALA A 58 -4.89 -12.57 4.83
C ALA A 58 -4.18 -12.37 3.47
N PRO A 59 -4.86 -12.04 2.34
CA PRO A 59 -4.18 -11.81 1.07
C PRO A 59 -3.30 -10.55 1.10
N LEU A 60 -3.75 -9.49 1.76
CA LEU A 60 -2.95 -8.26 1.94
C LEU A 60 -1.75 -8.54 2.83
N LEU A 61 -1.97 -9.25 3.93
CA LEU A 61 -0.92 -9.58 4.89
C LEU A 61 0.18 -10.41 4.22
N ARG A 62 -0.17 -11.43 3.42
CA ARG A 62 0.80 -12.23 2.65
C ARG A 62 1.63 -11.36 1.72
N GLN A 63 1.00 -10.47 0.95
CA GLN A 63 1.73 -9.57 0.05
C GLN A 63 2.69 -8.64 0.81
N VAL A 64 2.30 -8.14 1.98
CA VAL A 64 3.18 -7.32 2.83
C VAL A 64 4.35 -8.16 3.35
N ILE A 65 4.09 -9.38 3.84
CA ILE A 65 5.12 -10.30 4.32
C ILE A 65 6.12 -10.62 3.19
N ASP A 66 5.65 -11.02 2.00
CA ASP A 66 6.51 -11.32 0.85
C ASP A 66 7.46 -10.17 0.51
N ASN A 67 6.95 -8.93 0.54
CA ASN A 67 7.77 -7.74 0.30
C ASN A 67 8.75 -7.47 1.44
N LEU A 68 8.38 -7.72 2.69
CA LEU A 68 9.25 -7.55 3.85
C LEU A 68 10.37 -8.59 3.89
N GLU A 69 10.06 -9.85 3.55
CA GLU A 69 11.05 -10.90 3.42
C GLU A 69 12.13 -10.52 2.39
N LEU A 70 11.70 -10.01 1.21
CA LEU A 70 12.63 -9.50 0.20
C LEU A 70 13.49 -8.33 0.71
N LEU A 71 12.92 -7.43 1.51
CA LEU A 71 13.65 -6.28 2.08
C LEU A 71 14.65 -6.69 3.16
N VAL A 72 14.30 -7.67 3.98
CA VAL A 72 15.16 -8.18 5.06
C VAL A 72 16.29 -9.05 4.50
N ASP A 73 16.03 -9.84 3.44
CA ASP A 73 17.00 -10.75 2.80
C ASP A 73 18.10 -10.04 1.98
N GLN A 74 18.06 -8.71 1.86
CA GLN A 74 19.08 -7.96 1.09
C GLN A 74 20.52 -8.02 1.65
N ASN A 75 20.71 -8.59 2.84
CA ASN A 75 22.06 -8.89 3.36
C ASN A 75 22.63 -10.16 2.72
N GLU A 76 23.28 -10.03 1.58
CA GLU A 76 23.84 -11.15 0.78
C GLU A 76 24.72 -12.15 1.55
N LYS A 77 25.27 -11.76 2.69
CA LYS A 77 26.09 -12.64 3.54
C LYS A 77 25.27 -13.57 4.44
N GLU A 78 24.01 -13.25 4.68
CA GLU A 78 23.09 -14.04 5.53
C GLU A 78 22.09 -14.87 4.72
N ARG A 79 22.06 -14.74 3.41
CA ARG A 79 21.12 -15.42 2.49
C ARG A 79 21.01 -16.94 2.64
N TYR A 80 21.98 -17.55 3.26
CA TYR A 80 22.05 -19.01 3.46
C TYR A 80 21.77 -19.44 4.92
N GLN A 81 21.45 -18.51 5.79
CA GLN A 81 21.10 -18.82 7.17
C GLN A 81 19.58 -18.82 7.34
N ASP A 82 19.02 -20.03 7.24
CA ASP A 82 17.72 -20.44 7.78
C ASP A 82 16.51 -19.52 7.43
N GLU A 83 15.63 -20.01 6.55
CA GLU A 83 14.31 -19.38 6.26
C GLU A 83 13.54 -18.98 7.53
N ARG A 84 13.75 -19.72 8.64
CA ARG A 84 13.16 -19.41 9.95
C ARG A 84 13.60 -18.07 10.50
N CYS A 85 14.87 -17.70 10.34
CA CYS A 85 15.39 -16.42 10.83
C CYS A 85 14.77 -15.23 10.08
N LEU A 86 14.43 -15.41 8.82
CA LEU A 86 13.76 -14.39 8.01
C LEU A 86 12.31 -14.16 8.48
N THR A 87 11.58 -15.25 8.67
CA THR A 87 10.20 -15.22 9.19
C THR A 87 10.15 -14.58 10.57
N ASP A 88 11.05 -14.98 11.48
CA ASP A 88 11.15 -14.43 12.84
C ASP A 88 11.39 -12.91 12.83
N LYS A 89 12.25 -12.42 11.93
CA LYS A 89 12.50 -10.96 11.78
C LYS A 89 11.29 -10.20 11.26
N VAL A 90 10.54 -10.77 10.34
CA VAL A 90 9.31 -10.16 9.82
C VAL A 90 8.23 -10.17 10.90
N GLU A 91 8.05 -11.28 11.62
CA GLU A 91 7.11 -11.38 12.75
C GLU A 91 7.43 -10.35 13.83
N GLU A 92 8.71 -10.13 14.14
CA GLU A 92 9.13 -9.09 15.10
C GLU A 92 8.63 -7.70 14.72
N LEU A 93 8.60 -7.34 13.41
CA LEU A 93 8.10 -6.03 12.96
C LEU A 93 6.62 -5.84 13.26
N PHE A 94 5.82 -6.91 13.14
CA PHE A 94 4.41 -6.90 13.48
C PHE A 94 4.19 -6.90 14.99
N ASP A 95 4.89 -7.75 15.74
CA ASP A 95 4.77 -7.87 17.19
C ASP A 95 5.14 -6.56 17.90
N ARG A 96 6.14 -5.86 17.41
CA ARG A 96 6.53 -4.52 17.91
C ARG A 96 5.58 -3.41 17.44
N GLY A 97 4.60 -3.70 16.59
CA GLY A 97 3.68 -2.72 16.05
C GLY A 97 4.34 -1.68 15.13
N ILE A 98 5.52 -2.00 14.58
CA ILE A 98 6.21 -1.16 13.60
C ILE A 98 5.43 -1.18 12.28
N ILE A 99 4.93 -2.36 11.90
CA ILE A 99 4.07 -2.55 10.74
C ILE A 99 2.76 -3.15 11.18
N ASP A 100 1.69 -2.73 10.55
CA ASP A 100 0.34 -3.25 10.74
C ASP A 100 -0.39 -3.27 9.40
N ALA A 101 -1.22 -4.27 9.17
CA ALA A 101 -2.04 -4.41 7.98
C ALA A 101 -3.51 -4.49 8.38
N GLN A 102 -4.32 -3.59 7.88
CA GLN A 102 -5.74 -3.50 8.25
C GLN A 102 -6.63 -3.30 7.04
N ALA A 103 -7.87 -3.77 7.14
CA ALA A 103 -8.89 -3.40 6.17
C ALA A 103 -9.23 -1.90 6.30
N LEU A 104 -9.49 -1.25 5.16
CA LEU A 104 -9.72 0.19 5.10
C LEU A 104 -10.89 0.66 5.98
N ASN A 105 -11.86 -0.20 6.24
CA ASN A 105 -13.02 0.11 7.07
C ASN A 105 -12.64 0.50 8.52
N PHE A 106 -11.53 -0.02 9.06
CA PHE A 106 -11.08 0.27 10.42
C PHE A 106 -10.49 1.68 10.58
N ILE A 107 -10.15 2.34 9.47
CA ILE A 107 -9.68 3.74 9.48
C ILE A 107 -10.85 4.72 9.60
N ARG A 108 -12.08 4.29 9.27
CA ARG A 108 -13.27 5.14 9.35
C ARG A 108 -13.51 5.59 10.80
N GLY A 109 -13.70 6.89 11.00
CA GLY A 109 -14.00 7.48 12.31
C GLY A 109 -12.80 7.73 13.23
N ARG A 110 -11.57 7.36 12.82
CA ARG A 110 -10.35 7.60 13.61
C ARG A 110 -9.51 8.71 12.98
N SER A 111 -8.92 9.57 13.80
CA SER A 111 -7.83 10.45 13.38
C SER A 111 -6.53 9.66 13.40
N ILE A 112 -5.76 9.75 12.32
CA ILE A 112 -4.51 9.02 12.15
C ILE A 112 -3.38 10.02 12.34
N ALA A 113 -2.60 9.89 13.41
CA ALA A 113 -1.49 10.76 13.72
C ALA A 113 -0.16 10.00 13.72
N LYS A 114 0.92 10.65 13.30
CA LYS A 114 2.28 10.12 13.27
C LYS A 114 2.36 8.72 12.62
N THR A 115 1.63 8.54 11.51
CA THR A 115 1.53 7.25 10.83
C THR A 115 1.98 7.39 9.37
N TYR A 116 2.79 6.45 8.92
CA TYR A 116 3.11 6.25 7.51
C TYR A 116 2.03 5.31 6.94
N LEU A 117 0.99 5.91 6.34
CA LEU A 117 -0.19 5.19 5.85
C LEU A 117 -0.04 4.88 4.37
N ILE A 118 -0.07 3.60 4.03
CA ILE A 118 -0.05 3.10 2.65
C ILE A 118 -1.45 2.59 2.31
N ILE A 119 -2.04 3.12 1.24
CA ILE A 119 -3.28 2.60 0.66
C ILE A 119 -2.91 1.94 -0.66
N ASP A 120 -2.90 0.63 -0.67
CA ASP A 120 -2.64 -0.17 -1.87
C ASP A 120 -3.93 -0.32 -2.70
N GLU A 121 -3.82 -0.49 -4.02
CA GLU A 121 -4.93 -0.57 -4.98
C GLU A 121 -5.92 0.64 -4.87
N ALA A 122 -5.37 1.84 -4.70
CA ALA A 122 -6.17 3.04 -4.47
C ALA A 122 -7.07 3.44 -5.65
N GLN A 123 -6.86 2.88 -6.85
CA GLN A 123 -7.75 3.05 -8.00
C GLN A 123 -9.11 2.38 -7.79
N THR A 124 -9.25 1.46 -6.83
CA THR A 124 -10.54 0.84 -6.50
C THR A 124 -11.40 1.73 -5.58
N LEU A 125 -10.82 2.79 -5.01
CA LEU A 125 -11.55 3.76 -4.20
C LEU A 125 -12.49 4.62 -5.04
N THR A 126 -13.63 4.96 -4.47
CA THR A 126 -14.45 6.07 -4.97
C THR A 126 -13.81 7.42 -4.58
N PRO A 127 -14.12 8.53 -5.28
CA PRO A 127 -13.69 9.87 -4.91
C PRO A 127 -14.05 10.25 -3.48
N LYS A 128 -15.24 9.84 -3.02
CA LYS A 128 -15.71 10.08 -1.66
C LYS A 128 -14.86 9.37 -0.61
N GLN A 129 -14.46 8.13 -0.89
CA GLN A 129 -13.60 7.36 -0.01
C GLN A 129 -12.19 7.96 0.03
N ALA A 130 -11.58 8.28 -1.11
CA ALA A 130 -10.27 8.92 -1.19
C ALA A 130 -10.24 10.25 -0.41
N LYS A 131 -11.24 11.13 -0.62
CA LYS A 131 -11.40 12.37 0.16
C LYS A 131 -11.51 12.06 1.66
N GLY A 132 -12.33 11.08 2.03
CA GLY A 132 -12.54 10.70 3.42
C GLY A 132 -11.27 10.18 4.12
N ILE A 133 -10.36 9.52 3.40
CA ILE A 133 -9.06 9.05 3.91
C ILE A 133 -8.11 10.25 4.10
N ILE A 134 -7.93 11.05 3.06
CA ILE A 134 -6.99 12.18 3.07
C ILE A 134 -7.32 13.18 4.17
N THR A 135 -8.60 13.45 4.39
CA THR A 135 -9.06 14.40 5.43
C THR A 135 -8.91 13.87 6.86
N ARG A 136 -8.50 12.62 7.06
CA ARG A 136 -8.21 12.03 8.37
C ARG A 136 -6.75 12.08 8.76
N ALA A 137 -5.88 12.59 7.89
CA ALA A 137 -4.48 12.80 8.22
C ALA A 137 -4.36 13.71 9.44
N GLY A 138 -3.92 13.14 10.54
CA GLY A 138 -3.52 13.90 11.74
C GLY A 138 -2.09 14.41 11.63
N MET A 139 -1.64 15.15 12.63
CA MET A 139 -0.29 15.70 12.66
C MET A 139 0.78 14.61 12.49
N GLY A 140 1.76 14.87 11.64
CA GLY A 140 2.88 13.98 11.39
C GLY A 140 2.51 12.71 10.60
N THR A 141 1.36 12.69 9.92
CA THR A 141 0.97 11.56 9.08
C THR A 141 1.33 11.83 7.62
N LYS A 142 1.90 10.82 6.99
CA LYS A 142 2.09 10.75 5.53
C LYS A 142 1.13 9.71 4.98
N ILE A 143 0.39 10.07 3.93
CA ILE A 143 -0.52 9.15 3.22
C ILE A 143 0.05 8.92 1.83
N ILE A 144 0.22 7.66 1.47
CA ILE A 144 0.65 7.21 0.16
C ILE A 144 -0.48 6.43 -0.48
N LEU A 145 -0.94 6.86 -1.64
CA LEU A 145 -1.90 6.16 -2.45
C LEU A 145 -1.16 5.47 -3.59
N LEU A 146 -1.17 4.14 -3.59
CA LEU A 146 -0.57 3.29 -4.62
C LEU A 146 -1.67 2.72 -5.50
N GLY A 147 -1.43 2.67 -6.80
CA GLY A 147 -2.39 2.07 -7.71
C GLY A 147 -2.00 2.19 -9.17
N ASP A 148 -2.81 1.57 -10.00
CA ASP A 148 -2.74 1.66 -11.46
C ASP A 148 -4.13 2.08 -11.98
N PRO A 149 -4.29 3.30 -12.52
CA PRO A 149 -5.58 3.77 -13.00
C PRO A 149 -6.14 2.96 -14.18
N ASN A 150 -5.33 2.11 -14.82
CA ASN A 150 -5.76 1.23 -15.90
C ASN A 150 -6.27 -0.13 -15.40
N GLN A 151 -6.08 -0.46 -14.10
CA GLN A 151 -6.51 -1.71 -13.49
C GLN A 151 -7.68 -1.47 -12.54
N ILE A 152 -8.85 -1.20 -13.10
CA ILE A 152 -10.06 -0.92 -12.35
C ILE A 152 -11.03 -2.09 -12.49
N ASP A 153 -11.23 -2.81 -11.39
CA ASP A 153 -12.18 -3.92 -11.33
C ASP A 153 -13.62 -3.46 -11.04
N ASN A 154 -13.78 -2.22 -10.58
CA ASN A 154 -15.10 -1.66 -10.26
C ASN A 154 -15.77 -1.09 -11.52
N PRO A 155 -16.88 -1.70 -12.02
CA PRO A 155 -17.56 -1.24 -13.23
C PRO A 155 -18.18 0.16 -13.13
N LEU A 156 -18.28 0.72 -11.93
CA LEU A 156 -18.80 2.09 -11.69
C LEU A 156 -17.71 3.14 -11.74
N LEU A 157 -16.44 2.75 -11.88
CA LEU A 157 -15.28 3.63 -11.92
C LEU A 157 -14.57 3.49 -13.27
N ASP A 158 -13.91 4.56 -13.68
CA ASP A 158 -13.03 4.59 -14.85
C ASP A 158 -11.68 5.24 -14.50
N GLU A 159 -10.78 5.34 -15.47
CA GLU A 159 -9.44 5.91 -15.31
C GLU A 159 -9.46 7.33 -14.71
N ARG A 160 -10.54 8.09 -14.92
CA ARG A 160 -10.67 9.48 -14.49
C ARG A 160 -11.51 9.64 -13.23
N THR A 161 -12.47 8.75 -13.01
CA THR A 161 -13.46 8.86 -11.92
C THR A 161 -13.09 8.05 -10.69
N ASN A 162 -12.01 7.28 -10.72
CA ASN A 162 -11.51 6.55 -9.57
C ASN A 162 -10.89 7.48 -8.51
N GLY A 163 -10.80 6.99 -7.28
CA GLY A 163 -10.32 7.79 -6.13
C GLY A 163 -8.86 8.22 -6.23
N LEU A 164 -8.00 7.42 -6.87
CA LEU A 164 -6.58 7.75 -7.08
C LEU A 164 -6.45 8.95 -8.03
N SER A 165 -7.06 8.85 -9.22
CA SER A 165 -7.04 9.92 -10.24
C SER A 165 -7.73 11.19 -9.72
N TYR A 166 -8.86 11.04 -9.02
CA TYR A 166 -9.55 12.16 -8.39
C TYR A 166 -8.67 12.90 -7.38
N ALA A 167 -8.00 12.15 -6.49
CA ALA A 167 -7.13 12.74 -5.49
C ALA A 167 -5.90 13.42 -6.15
N ALA A 168 -5.32 12.79 -7.19
CA ALA A 168 -4.23 13.34 -7.97
C ALA A 168 -4.59 14.71 -8.57
N GLU A 169 -5.74 14.79 -9.24
CA GLU A 169 -6.19 16.03 -9.88
C GLU A 169 -6.54 17.12 -8.85
N LYS A 170 -7.26 16.76 -7.78
CA LYS A 170 -7.67 17.74 -6.76
C LYS A 170 -6.54 18.28 -5.90
N MET A 171 -5.50 17.50 -5.70
CA MET A 171 -4.32 17.91 -4.92
C MET A 171 -3.19 18.46 -5.78
N LYS A 172 -3.38 18.56 -7.09
CA LYS A 172 -2.41 19.12 -8.03
C LYS A 172 -2.04 20.55 -7.63
N GLY A 173 -0.73 20.82 -7.53
CA GLY A 173 -0.19 22.12 -7.14
C GLY A 173 -0.20 22.38 -5.64
N SER A 174 -0.71 21.50 -4.79
CA SER A 174 -0.57 21.59 -3.36
C SER A 174 0.90 21.35 -2.93
N PRO A 175 1.49 22.20 -2.07
CA PRO A 175 2.84 21.96 -1.54
C PRO A 175 2.92 20.72 -0.64
N LEU A 176 1.78 20.14 -0.26
CA LEU A 176 1.68 18.96 0.58
C LEU A 176 1.44 17.67 -0.23
N CYS A 177 1.43 17.75 -1.56
CA CYS A 177 1.14 16.60 -2.42
C CYS A 177 2.18 16.47 -3.52
N PHE A 178 2.75 15.28 -3.62
CA PHE A 178 3.64 14.88 -4.70
C PHE A 178 2.99 13.75 -5.48
N GLN A 179 3.19 13.75 -6.79
CA GLN A 179 2.74 12.69 -7.68
C GLN A 179 3.97 12.11 -8.39
N LEU A 180 4.04 10.80 -8.42
CA LEU A 180 5.06 10.04 -9.12
C LEU A 180 4.38 9.03 -10.01
N THR A 181 4.78 8.96 -11.27
CA THR A 181 4.36 7.93 -12.21
C THR A 181 5.60 7.15 -12.61
N LEU A 182 5.60 5.85 -12.30
CA LEU A 182 6.67 4.96 -12.73
C LEU A 182 6.43 4.55 -14.19
N SER A 183 7.47 4.70 -15.00
CA SER A 183 7.45 4.26 -16.41
C SER A 183 7.61 2.74 -16.51
N ALA A 184 7.34 2.18 -17.68
CA ALA A 184 7.56 0.76 -17.95
C ALA A 184 9.04 0.36 -17.82
N GLU A 185 9.97 1.29 -18.05
CA GLU A 185 11.41 1.07 -17.97
C GLU A 185 11.90 1.01 -16.50
N GLU A 186 11.18 1.65 -15.58
CA GLU A 186 11.46 1.63 -14.13
C GLU A 186 10.81 0.41 -13.43
N CYS A 187 10.33 -0.53 -14.22
CA CYS A 187 9.58 -1.68 -13.75
C CYS A 187 10.54 -2.87 -13.58
N GLU A 188 10.81 -3.26 -12.35
CA GLU A 188 11.53 -4.50 -12.05
C GLU A 188 10.63 -5.73 -12.27
N ARG A 189 10.36 -6.04 -13.53
CA ARG A 189 9.60 -7.24 -13.90
C ARG A 189 10.54 -8.31 -14.44
N SER A 190 10.15 -9.58 -14.24
CA SER A 190 10.76 -10.66 -15.02
C SER A 190 10.55 -10.42 -16.52
N ALA A 191 11.51 -10.85 -17.35
CA ALA A 191 11.41 -10.72 -18.80
C ALA A 191 10.08 -11.30 -19.35
N LEU A 192 9.61 -12.39 -18.77
CA LEU A 192 8.30 -12.99 -19.11
C LEU A 192 7.13 -12.05 -18.81
N ALA A 193 7.13 -11.40 -17.64
CA ALA A 193 6.03 -10.50 -17.26
C ALA A 193 6.02 -9.22 -18.10
N MET A 194 7.18 -8.75 -18.55
CA MET A 194 7.28 -7.62 -19.49
C MET A 194 6.76 -7.98 -20.86
N ASP A 195 7.16 -9.12 -21.42
CA ASP A 195 6.74 -9.59 -22.73
C ASP A 195 5.22 -9.86 -22.76
N ALA A 196 4.69 -10.51 -21.71
CA ALA A 196 3.26 -10.76 -21.58
C ALA A 196 2.43 -9.46 -21.52
N GLY A 197 2.90 -8.44 -20.76
CA GLY A 197 2.21 -7.16 -20.64
C GLY A 197 2.23 -6.29 -21.90
N GLN A 198 3.13 -6.61 -22.86
CA GLN A 198 3.17 -5.96 -24.17
C GLN A 198 2.29 -6.67 -25.23
N ARG A 199 1.98 -7.95 -25.01
CA ARG A 199 1.27 -8.80 -25.99
C ARG A 199 -0.21 -8.99 -25.67
N MET A 200 -0.59 -8.85 -24.41
CA MET A 200 -1.96 -9.02 -23.89
C MET A 200 -2.60 -7.68 -23.56
#